data_5c2242e290bed4fb4cb13d9e667b2d1f
#
_entry.id   5c2242e290bed4fb4cb13d9e667b2d1f
#
_cell.length_a   1.000
_cell.length_b   1.000
_cell.length_c   1.000
_cell.angle_alpha   90.00
_cell.angle_beta   90.00
_cell.angle_gamma   90.00
#
_symmetry.space_group_name_H-M   'P 1'
#
loop_
_entity.id
_entity.type
_entity.pdbx_description
1 polymer ?
#
loop_
_entity_poly.entity_id
_entity_poly.type
_entity_poly.pdbx_seq_one_letter_code
_entity_poly.pdbx_strand_id
1 'polypeptide(L)'
;MALFKESLLGLSKVYSQSTLPAHRVLYNIYTNTSGKFNRHDRQCSSEVGSPNKTPTTGILMLNMGGPQNGDEVQDFLTRLFLDRDIIKLPFQKWLGPRIAKRRTPSIIEKYSEIGGGSPILKWTKKQGELLCSQLDVRSPETGPHKAYVGFRYAHPLTEETLDEMENDGIQRVVAFSQYPQYR
;
A
#
# COMPACT_ATOMS: atom_id res chain seq x y z
N MET A 1 -9.79 -13.97 7.62
CA MET A 1 -9.48 -13.15 6.42
C MET A 1 -10.48 -12.00 6.22
N ALA A 2 -11.80 -12.18 6.23
CA ALA A 2 -12.77 -11.06 6.11
C ALA A 2 -12.57 -9.98 7.18
N LEU A 3 -12.38 -10.35 8.45
CA LEU A 3 -12.07 -9.43 9.56
C LEU A 3 -10.74 -8.68 9.39
N PHE A 4 -9.78 -9.30 8.67
CA PHE A 4 -8.49 -8.69 8.36
C PHE A 4 -8.62 -7.60 7.29
N LYS A 5 -9.44 -7.84 6.27
CA LYS A 5 -9.74 -6.88 5.20
C LYS A 5 -10.46 -5.64 5.76
N GLU A 6 -11.43 -5.82 6.63
CA GLU A 6 -12.12 -4.75 7.34
C GLU A 6 -11.19 -3.91 8.22
N SER A 7 -10.25 -4.56 8.91
CA SER A 7 -9.26 -3.89 9.76
C SER A 7 -8.30 -3.00 8.96
N LEU A 8 -7.81 -3.47 7.78
CA LEU A 8 -6.92 -2.70 6.91
C LEU A 8 -7.64 -1.56 6.17
N LEU A 9 -8.88 -1.77 5.75
CA LEU A 9 -9.73 -0.72 5.17
C LEU A 9 -10.08 0.35 6.22
N GLY A 10 -10.25 -0.05 7.49
CA GLY A 10 -10.40 0.84 8.64
C GLY A 10 -9.16 1.71 8.88
N LEU A 11 -7.96 1.15 8.71
CA LEU A 11 -6.69 1.88 8.88
C LEU A 11 -6.53 3.01 7.85
N SER A 12 -7.01 2.85 6.63
CA SER A 12 -7.00 3.94 5.64
C SER A 12 -7.88 5.13 6.08
N LYS A 13 -8.90 4.88 6.91
CA LYS A 13 -9.80 5.90 7.49
C LYS A 13 -9.27 6.48 8.81
N VAL A 14 -8.60 5.67 9.64
CA VAL A 14 -8.10 6.07 10.96
C VAL A 14 -6.86 6.98 10.86
N TYR A 15 -6.07 6.86 9.76
CA TYR A 15 -4.89 7.71 9.55
C TYR A 15 -5.19 9.20 9.38
N SER A 16 -6.47 9.56 9.22
CA SER A 16 -6.94 10.94 9.09
C SER A 16 -7.16 11.67 10.43
N GLN A 17 -7.15 10.98 11.57
CA GLN A 17 -7.60 11.58 12.85
C GLN A 17 -6.59 11.56 14.00
N SER A 18 -5.39 11.00 13.87
CA SER A 18 -4.46 10.92 15.01
C SER A 18 -3.44 12.04 15.04
N THR A 19 -3.66 13.02 15.90
CA THR A 19 -2.64 13.92 16.46
C THR A 19 -1.86 13.19 17.55
N LEU A 20 -0.88 12.36 17.19
CA LEU A 20 0.04 11.75 18.15
C LEU A 20 1.49 12.02 17.75
N PRO A 21 2.39 12.22 18.73
CA PRO A 21 3.78 12.65 18.49
C PRO A 21 4.59 11.57 17.76
N ALA A 22 5.53 12.03 16.93
CA ALA A 22 6.30 11.32 15.90
C ALA A 22 7.32 10.28 16.42
N HIS A 23 6.98 9.47 17.41
CA HIS A 23 7.79 8.35 17.86
C HIS A 23 7.00 7.06 17.84
N ARG A 24 7.37 6.14 16.94
CA ARG A 24 6.86 4.77 16.82
C ARG A 24 5.49 4.63 16.17
N VAL A 25 5.43 4.55 14.85
CA VAL A 25 4.35 3.86 14.18
C VAL A 25 4.93 2.68 13.39
N LEU A 26 5.43 1.69 14.14
CA LEU A 26 5.51 0.32 13.67
C LEU A 26 4.23 -0.37 14.14
N TYR A 27 3.18 -0.35 13.35
CA TYR A 27 2.01 -1.19 13.62
C TYR A 27 2.34 -2.62 13.21
N ASN A 28 2.82 -3.41 14.17
CA ASN A 28 2.80 -4.86 14.05
C ASN A 28 1.37 -5.33 14.26
N ILE A 29 0.62 -5.60 13.19
CA ILE A 29 -0.66 -6.30 13.29
C ILE A 29 -0.32 -7.78 13.47
N TYR A 30 -0.15 -8.21 14.73
CA TYR A 30 -0.06 -9.63 15.05
C TYR A 30 -1.45 -10.22 15.01
N THR A 31 -1.75 -11.05 14.03
CA THR A 31 -2.85 -12.00 14.14
C THR A 31 -2.37 -13.13 15.05
N ASN A 32 -2.87 -13.15 16.28
CA ASN A 32 -2.54 -14.18 17.27
C ASN A 32 -3.32 -15.45 16.92
N THR A 33 -2.73 -16.30 16.08
CA THR A 33 -3.14 -17.72 16.05
C THR A 33 -2.37 -18.42 17.15
N SER A 34 -3.07 -18.91 18.16
CA SER A 34 -2.54 -19.58 19.33
C SER A 34 -1.75 -20.85 18.97
N GLY A 35 -0.47 -20.68 18.71
CA GLY A 35 0.53 -21.73 18.62
C GLY A 35 1.57 -21.51 19.69
N LYS A 36 1.68 -22.45 20.64
CA LYS A 36 2.65 -22.45 21.73
C LYS A 36 4.06 -22.31 21.17
N PHE A 37 4.74 -21.24 21.51
CA PHE A 37 6.14 -21.00 21.18
C PHE A 37 7.01 -21.86 22.11
N ASN A 38 7.55 -22.96 21.59
CA ASN A 38 8.52 -23.78 22.30
C ASN A 38 9.93 -23.25 21.98
N ARG A 39 10.59 -22.73 23.01
CA ARG A 39 11.94 -22.16 22.93
C ARG A 39 12.93 -23.28 23.20
N HIS A 40 13.30 -24.07 22.17
CA HIS A 40 14.56 -24.88 22.12
C HIS A 40 14.72 -25.40 20.69
N ASP A 41 15.79 -25.00 20.08
CA ASP A 41 16.76 -25.61 19.23
C ASP A 41 17.31 -24.67 18.20
N ARG A 42 18.49 -24.12 18.54
CA ARG A 42 19.37 -23.53 17.54
C ARG A 42 20.13 -24.67 16.88
N GLN A 43 19.75 -25.01 15.67
CA GLN A 43 20.60 -25.77 14.78
C GLN A 43 20.67 -24.98 13.46
N CYS A 44 21.83 -24.32 13.26
CA CYS A 44 22.20 -23.70 11.99
C CYS A 44 22.40 -24.80 10.95
N SER A 45 21.43 -25.01 10.09
CA SER A 45 21.64 -25.68 8.81
C SER A 45 21.47 -24.63 7.71
N SER A 46 22.57 -24.33 7.02
CA SER A 46 22.63 -23.51 5.82
C SER A 46 21.99 -24.28 4.66
N GLU A 47 20.68 -24.14 4.49
CA GLU A 47 20.02 -24.56 3.26
C GLU A 47 19.87 -23.34 2.35
N VAL A 48 20.62 -23.37 1.24
CA VAL A 48 20.47 -22.48 0.10
C VAL A 48 19.05 -22.65 -0.44
N GLY A 49 18.24 -21.60 -0.38
CA GLY A 49 16.81 -21.61 -0.66
C GLY A 49 16.42 -22.17 -2.03
N SER A 50 15.50 -23.10 -2.00
CA SER A 50 14.77 -23.64 -3.16
C SER A 50 14.00 -22.51 -3.87
N PRO A 51 13.99 -22.44 -5.24
CA PRO A 51 13.44 -21.30 -5.98
C PRO A 51 11.91 -21.20 -6.06
N ASN A 52 11.15 -21.97 -5.26
CA ASN A 52 9.68 -22.04 -5.34
C ASN A 52 8.96 -21.95 -3.97
N LYS A 53 9.52 -21.22 -3.02
CA LYS A 53 8.82 -21.02 -1.74
C LYS A 53 7.81 -19.89 -1.88
N THR A 54 6.52 -20.18 -1.65
CA THR A 54 5.47 -19.14 -1.60
C THR A 54 5.84 -18.06 -0.57
N PRO A 55 5.69 -16.77 -0.88
CA PRO A 55 6.04 -15.70 0.06
C PRO A 55 5.17 -15.80 1.31
N THR A 56 5.80 -15.71 2.49
CA THR A 56 5.09 -15.79 3.77
C THR A 56 4.79 -14.43 4.36
N THR A 57 5.59 -13.41 4.00
CA THR A 57 5.39 -12.03 4.46
C THR A 57 5.23 -11.09 3.28
N GLY A 58 4.10 -10.40 3.22
CA GLY A 58 3.83 -9.34 2.27
C GLY A 58 4.16 -7.97 2.84
N ILE A 59 4.91 -7.17 2.09
CA ILE A 59 5.17 -5.77 2.41
C ILE A 59 4.23 -4.91 1.58
N LEU A 60 3.18 -4.39 2.20
CA LEU A 60 2.17 -3.56 1.55
C LEU A 60 2.64 -2.09 1.54
N MET A 61 3.09 -1.62 0.39
CA MET A 61 3.55 -0.24 0.16
C MET A 61 2.34 0.67 -0.06
N LEU A 62 2.01 1.53 0.90
CA LEU A 62 0.84 2.39 0.89
C LEU A 62 1.20 3.82 0.50
N ASN A 63 0.54 4.34 -0.55
CA ASN A 63 0.72 5.73 -1.00
C ASN A 63 -0.58 6.26 -1.64
N MET A 64 -0.61 7.56 -1.96
CA MET A 64 -1.73 8.18 -2.69
C MET A 64 -1.90 7.59 -4.09
N GLY A 65 -0.80 7.25 -4.75
CA GLY A 65 -0.75 6.88 -6.15
C GLY A 65 -0.79 8.07 -7.08
N GLY A 66 -0.85 7.77 -8.37
CA GLY A 66 -0.98 8.73 -9.45
C GLY A 66 -1.37 8.04 -10.74
N PRO A 67 -2.03 8.74 -11.68
CA PRO A 67 -2.49 8.14 -12.93
C PRO A 67 -1.31 7.67 -13.76
N GLN A 68 -1.42 6.49 -14.34
CA GLN A 68 -0.36 5.91 -15.17
C GLN A 68 -0.39 6.45 -16.61
N ASN A 69 -1.54 6.94 -17.03
CA ASN A 69 -1.78 7.52 -18.35
C ASN A 69 -2.88 8.60 -18.29
N GLY A 70 -3.12 9.28 -19.42
CA GLY A 70 -4.11 10.34 -19.52
C GLY A 70 -5.55 9.89 -19.23
N ASP A 71 -5.89 8.65 -19.57
CA ASP A 71 -7.25 8.13 -19.41
C ASP A 71 -7.61 7.94 -17.93
N GLU A 72 -6.64 7.64 -17.08
CA GLU A 72 -6.85 7.46 -15.65
C GLU A 72 -6.95 8.77 -14.86
N VAL A 73 -6.59 9.91 -15.46
CA VAL A 73 -6.52 11.21 -14.76
C VAL A 73 -7.89 11.62 -14.21
N GLN A 74 -8.96 11.44 -14.96
CA GLN A 74 -10.29 11.83 -14.51
C GLN A 74 -10.75 11.02 -13.30
N ASP A 75 -10.53 9.71 -13.32
CA ASP A 75 -10.91 8.82 -12.23
C ASP A 75 -10.07 9.08 -10.97
N PHE A 76 -8.77 9.26 -11.15
CA PHE A 76 -7.87 9.67 -10.06
C PHE A 76 -8.35 10.97 -9.38
N LEU A 77 -8.63 12.00 -10.17
CA LEU A 77 -9.13 13.27 -9.64
C LEU A 77 -10.52 13.13 -9.00
N THR A 78 -11.38 12.30 -9.56
CA THR A 78 -12.72 12.06 -8.99
C THR A 78 -12.63 11.43 -7.62
N ARG A 79 -11.80 10.38 -7.43
CA ARG A 79 -11.55 9.76 -6.13
C ARG A 79 -10.97 10.76 -5.14
N LEU A 80 -9.99 11.55 -5.58
CA LEU A 80 -9.35 12.59 -4.74
C LEU A 80 -10.35 13.66 -4.26
N PHE A 81 -11.20 14.17 -5.16
CA PHE A 81 -12.19 15.21 -4.80
C PHE A 81 -13.39 14.67 -4.02
N LEU A 82 -13.63 13.36 -4.06
CA LEU A 82 -14.66 12.72 -3.24
C LEU A 82 -14.19 12.40 -1.83
N ASP A 83 -12.88 12.44 -1.59
CA ASP A 83 -12.31 12.17 -0.27
C ASP A 83 -12.43 13.39 0.66
N ARG A 84 -13.27 13.26 1.69
CA ARG A 84 -13.50 14.32 2.68
C ARG A 84 -12.33 14.53 3.65
N ASP A 85 -11.48 13.53 3.76
CA ASP A 85 -10.30 13.62 4.63
C ASP A 85 -9.25 14.55 4.04
N ILE A 86 -9.21 14.64 2.69
CA ILE A 86 -8.26 15.50 1.96
C ILE A 86 -8.89 16.85 1.62
N ILE A 87 -10.10 16.83 1.06
CA ILE A 87 -10.77 18.04 0.54
C ILE A 87 -12.21 18.06 1.10
N LYS A 88 -12.54 19.11 1.83
CA LYS A 88 -13.90 19.34 2.33
C LYS A 88 -14.62 20.30 1.39
N LEU A 89 -15.52 19.77 0.56
CA LEU A 89 -16.34 20.56 -0.35
C LEU A 89 -17.80 20.53 0.09
N PRO A 90 -18.55 21.66 -0.05
CA PRO A 90 -20.00 21.64 0.04
C PRO A 90 -20.56 20.76 -1.07
N PHE A 91 -21.61 19.99 -0.80
CA PHE A 91 -22.24 19.08 -1.77
C PHE A 91 -21.24 18.21 -2.54
N GLN A 92 -20.25 17.66 -1.83
CA GLN A 92 -19.05 17.00 -2.38
C GLN A 92 -19.35 15.94 -3.43
N LYS A 93 -20.37 15.09 -3.19
CA LYS A 93 -20.77 14.02 -4.12
C LYS A 93 -21.18 14.57 -5.51
N TRP A 94 -21.68 15.78 -5.56
CA TRP A 94 -22.12 16.43 -6.79
C TRP A 94 -21.03 17.34 -7.39
N LEU A 95 -20.31 18.08 -6.54
CA LEU A 95 -19.31 19.06 -6.97
C LEU A 95 -17.97 18.38 -7.31
N GLY A 96 -17.57 17.35 -6.57
CA GLY A 96 -16.31 16.64 -6.77
C GLY A 96 -16.10 16.15 -8.21
N PRO A 97 -17.01 15.34 -8.77
CA PRO A 97 -16.86 14.85 -10.15
C PRO A 97 -16.86 15.98 -11.21
N ARG A 98 -17.60 17.07 -10.98
CA ARG A 98 -17.59 18.22 -11.90
C ARG A 98 -16.28 18.97 -11.91
N ILE A 99 -15.69 19.17 -10.73
CA ILE A 99 -14.36 19.79 -10.61
C ILE A 99 -13.31 18.87 -11.25
N ALA A 100 -13.37 17.56 -10.99
CA ALA A 100 -12.48 16.58 -11.60
C ALA A 100 -12.54 16.69 -13.13
N LYS A 101 -13.72 16.57 -13.72
CA LYS A 101 -13.92 16.67 -15.17
C LYS A 101 -13.38 17.98 -15.76
N ARG A 102 -13.63 19.12 -15.09
CA ARG A 102 -13.13 20.43 -15.54
C ARG A 102 -11.60 20.52 -15.50
N ARG A 103 -10.96 19.89 -14.50
CA ARG A 103 -9.50 19.95 -14.32
C ARG A 103 -8.75 18.91 -15.14
N THR A 104 -9.39 17.84 -15.57
CA THR A 104 -8.79 16.72 -16.30
C THR A 104 -7.92 17.18 -17.48
N PRO A 105 -8.37 18.03 -18.42
CA PRO A 105 -7.56 18.40 -19.59
C PRO A 105 -6.23 19.08 -19.19
N SER A 106 -6.28 20.04 -18.27
CA SER A 106 -5.07 20.74 -17.80
C SER A 106 -4.10 19.83 -17.04
N ILE A 107 -4.61 18.80 -16.39
CA ILE A 107 -3.77 17.83 -15.66
C ILE A 107 -3.15 16.82 -16.64
N ILE A 108 -3.87 16.38 -17.66
CA ILE A 108 -3.33 15.55 -18.75
C ILE A 108 -2.16 16.26 -19.43
N GLU A 109 -2.31 17.55 -19.75
CA GLU A 109 -1.24 18.36 -20.34
C GLU A 109 0.03 18.34 -19.47
N LYS A 110 -0.12 18.58 -18.16
CA LYS A 110 1.01 18.52 -17.23
C LYS A 110 1.66 17.13 -17.12
N TYR A 111 0.87 16.08 -17.17
CA TYR A 111 1.44 14.72 -17.19
C TYR A 111 2.12 14.40 -18.51
N SER A 112 1.67 14.97 -19.64
CA SER A 112 2.32 14.79 -20.93
C SER A 112 3.77 15.34 -20.94
N GLU A 113 4.03 16.43 -20.20
CA GLU A 113 5.37 17.02 -20.07
C GLU A 113 6.37 16.10 -19.36
N ILE A 114 5.89 15.15 -18.54
CA ILE A 114 6.73 14.20 -17.79
C ILE A 114 6.64 12.77 -18.28
N GLY A 115 6.12 12.56 -19.51
CA GLY A 115 6.04 11.23 -20.14
C GLY A 115 4.66 10.59 -20.13
N GLY A 116 3.59 11.35 -19.90
CA GLY A 116 2.19 10.92 -20.07
C GLY A 116 1.52 10.37 -18.81
N GLY A 117 2.27 10.14 -17.74
CA GLY A 117 1.73 9.62 -16.48
C GLY A 117 2.65 9.81 -15.29
N SER A 118 2.20 9.40 -14.12
CA SER A 118 2.99 9.46 -12.89
C SER A 118 3.99 8.32 -12.80
N PRO A 119 5.26 8.57 -12.52
CA PRO A 119 6.26 7.52 -12.33
C PRO A 119 6.17 6.82 -10.96
N ILE A 120 5.22 7.22 -10.10
CA ILE A 120 5.16 6.78 -8.70
C ILE A 120 5.02 5.26 -8.57
N LEU A 121 4.21 4.61 -9.41
CA LEU A 121 4.05 3.15 -9.39
C LEU A 121 5.37 2.45 -9.65
N LYS A 122 6.11 2.88 -10.69
CA LYS A 122 7.42 2.33 -11.04
C LYS A 122 8.40 2.42 -9.88
N TRP A 123 8.48 3.58 -9.25
CA TRP A 123 9.42 3.81 -8.16
C TRP A 123 9.00 3.09 -6.88
N THR A 124 7.70 3.05 -6.57
CA THR A 124 7.19 2.30 -5.40
C THR A 124 7.47 0.80 -5.55
N LYS A 125 7.23 0.21 -6.73
CA LYS A 125 7.58 -1.18 -7.02
C LYS A 125 9.08 -1.42 -6.81
N LYS A 126 9.93 -0.57 -7.40
CA LYS A 126 11.38 -0.70 -7.27
C LYS A 126 11.87 -0.61 -5.82
N GLN A 127 11.31 0.32 -5.05
CA GLN A 127 11.62 0.45 -3.62
C GLN A 127 11.19 -0.80 -2.84
N GLY A 128 9.99 -1.32 -3.12
CA GLY A 128 9.48 -2.54 -2.50
C GLY A 128 10.34 -3.77 -2.79
N GLU A 129 10.73 -3.97 -4.05
CA GLU A 129 11.63 -5.05 -4.48
C GLU A 129 12.98 -5.00 -3.75
N LEU A 130 13.60 -3.82 -3.70
CA LEU A 130 14.88 -3.62 -3.00
C LEU A 130 14.75 -3.84 -1.50
N LEU A 131 13.63 -3.39 -0.91
CA LEU A 131 13.34 -3.61 0.50
C LEU A 131 13.19 -5.11 0.80
N CYS A 132 12.41 -5.85 0.00
CA CYS A 132 12.22 -7.29 0.19
C CYS A 132 13.54 -8.05 0.06
N SER A 133 14.37 -7.75 -0.94
CA SER A 133 15.69 -8.37 -1.10
C SER A 133 16.61 -8.14 0.11
N GLN A 134 16.54 -6.97 0.75
CA GLN A 134 17.28 -6.69 1.98
C GLN A 134 16.68 -7.42 3.19
N LEU A 135 15.36 -7.54 3.27
CA LEU A 135 14.68 -8.25 4.35
C LEU A 135 14.95 -9.75 4.29
N ASP A 136 15.00 -10.35 3.10
CA ASP A 136 15.32 -11.78 2.93
C ASP A 136 16.72 -12.12 3.45
N VAL A 137 17.67 -11.16 3.37
CA VAL A 137 19.01 -11.33 3.94
C VAL A 137 19.05 -11.07 5.45
N ARG A 138 18.31 -10.05 5.92
CA ARG A 138 18.39 -9.58 7.31
C ARG A 138 17.45 -10.29 8.27
N SER A 139 16.34 -10.79 7.77
CA SER A 139 15.28 -11.47 8.52
C SER A 139 14.78 -12.71 7.78
N PRO A 140 15.65 -13.69 7.50
CA PRO A 140 15.28 -14.88 6.74
C PRO A 140 14.19 -15.70 7.43
N GLU A 141 14.06 -15.57 8.75
CA GLU A 141 13.03 -16.27 9.55
C GLU A 141 11.61 -15.79 9.26
N THR A 142 11.44 -14.60 8.65
CA THR A 142 10.14 -14.05 8.25
C THR A 142 9.91 -14.11 6.74
N GLY A 143 10.93 -14.56 6.00
CA GLY A 143 10.91 -14.67 4.55
C GLY A 143 10.21 -15.93 4.03
N PRO A 144 10.07 -16.05 2.73
CA PRO A 144 10.38 -15.01 1.73
C PRO A 144 9.45 -13.80 1.80
N HIS A 145 9.97 -12.63 1.45
CA HIS A 145 9.20 -11.39 1.41
C HIS A 145 8.79 -11.03 -0.02
N LYS A 146 7.55 -10.54 -0.19
CA LYS A 146 7.07 -10.00 -1.47
C LYS A 146 6.49 -8.60 -1.25
N ALA A 147 6.86 -7.65 -2.11
CA ALA A 147 6.31 -6.31 -2.09
C ALA A 147 5.00 -6.25 -2.88
N TYR A 148 4.04 -5.54 -2.32
CA TYR A 148 2.75 -5.24 -2.91
C TYR A 148 2.53 -3.73 -2.84
N VAL A 149 1.89 -3.17 -3.86
CA VAL A 149 1.62 -1.73 -3.92
C VAL A 149 0.13 -1.50 -3.83
N GLY A 150 -0.30 -0.75 -2.81
CA GLY A 150 -1.70 -0.36 -2.63
C GLY A 150 -1.84 1.15 -2.62
N PHE A 151 -2.51 1.70 -3.61
CA PHE A 151 -2.77 3.12 -3.70
C PHE A 151 -4.19 3.48 -3.25
N ARG A 152 -4.38 4.74 -2.83
CA ARG A 152 -5.69 5.24 -2.41
C ARG A 152 -6.54 5.76 -3.56
N TYR A 153 -5.93 6.37 -4.58
CA TYR A 153 -6.68 7.06 -5.65
C TYR A 153 -6.36 6.58 -7.06
N ALA A 154 -5.35 5.73 -7.23
CA ALA A 154 -4.94 5.16 -8.52
C ALA A 154 -4.82 3.64 -8.43
N HIS A 155 -4.83 2.95 -9.56
CA HIS A 155 -4.57 1.51 -9.61
C HIS A 155 -3.07 1.20 -9.48
N PRO A 156 -2.73 0.09 -8.79
CA PRO A 156 -3.64 -0.82 -8.09
C PRO A 156 -4.19 -0.19 -6.81
N LEU A 157 -5.50 -0.28 -6.61
CA LEU A 157 -6.13 0.18 -5.38
C LEU A 157 -5.79 -0.76 -4.22
N THR A 158 -5.86 -0.24 -2.98
CA THR A 158 -5.54 -1.04 -1.79
C THR A 158 -6.38 -2.30 -1.69
N GLU A 159 -7.68 -2.22 -2.06
CA GLU A 159 -8.59 -3.37 -2.07
C GLU A 159 -8.15 -4.45 -3.06
N GLU A 160 -7.79 -4.06 -4.29
CA GLU A 160 -7.29 -4.96 -5.32
C GLU A 160 -6.01 -5.68 -4.89
N THR A 161 -5.14 -4.92 -4.24
CA THR A 161 -3.87 -5.45 -3.72
C THR A 161 -4.07 -6.41 -2.55
N LEU A 162 -5.05 -6.17 -1.69
CA LEU A 162 -5.40 -7.11 -0.62
C LEU A 162 -5.96 -8.43 -1.18
N ASP A 163 -6.77 -8.37 -2.25
CA ASP A 163 -7.24 -9.56 -2.94
C ASP A 163 -6.07 -10.34 -3.59
N GLU A 164 -5.09 -9.66 -4.20
CA GLU A 164 -3.86 -10.29 -4.70
C GLU A 164 -3.08 -10.99 -3.59
N MET A 165 -2.89 -10.31 -2.44
CA MET A 165 -2.18 -10.90 -1.29
C MET A 165 -2.90 -12.12 -0.73
N GLU A 166 -4.23 -12.12 -0.71
CA GLU A 166 -5.04 -13.26 -0.27
C GLU A 166 -4.88 -14.45 -1.23
N ASN A 167 -4.92 -14.19 -2.54
CA ASN A 167 -4.72 -15.22 -3.58
C ASN A 167 -3.30 -15.83 -3.53
N ASP A 168 -2.30 -15.03 -3.20
CA ASP A 168 -0.91 -15.48 -3.01
C ASP A 168 -0.71 -16.26 -1.69
N GLY A 169 -1.72 -16.32 -0.83
CA GLY A 169 -1.65 -17.04 0.45
C GLY A 169 -0.75 -16.37 1.49
N ILE A 170 -0.60 -15.04 1.44
CA ILE A 170 0.22 -14.29 2.40
C ILE A 170 -0.30 -14.48 3.82
N GLN A 171 0.57 -14.91 4.73
CA GLN A 171 0.24 -15.17 6.12
C GLN A 171 0.47 -13.98 7.04
N ARG A 172 1.44 -13.13 6.68
CA ARG A 172 1.82 -11.93 7.45
C ARG A 172 1.89 -10.73 6.52
N VAL A 173 1.31 -9.61 6.96
CA VAL A 173 1.35 -8.35 6.21
C VAL A 173 2.01 -7.28 7.06
N VAL A 174 2.97 -6.58 6.45
CA VAL A 174 3.56 -5.36 7.01
C VAL A 174 3.06 -4.19 6.18
N ALA A 175 2.20 -3.35 6.76
CA ALA A 175 1.74 -2.12 6.12
C ALA A 175 2.83 -1.04 6.23
N PHE A 176 3.43 -0.69 5.09
CA PHE A 176 4.49 0.31 5.00
C PHE A 176 3.94 1.60 4.38
N SER A 177 3.64 2.58 5.23
CA SER A 177 3.10 3.86 4.78
C SER A 177 4.22 4.77 4.26
N GLN A 178 4.04 5.27 3.04
CA GLN A 178 4.89 6.27 2.40
C GLN A 178 4.24 7.67 2.40
N TYR A 179 3.14 7.83 3.13
CA TYR A 179 2.52 9.14 3.31
C TYR A 179 3.39 10.06 4.17
N PRO A 180 3.38 11.37 3.92
CA PRO A 180 4.01 12.33 4.82
C PRO A 180 3.36 12.24 6.21
N GLN A 181 4.19 12.33 7.25
CA GLN A 181 3.73 12.24 8.64
C GLN A 181 2.97 13.50 9.09
N TYR A 182 3.29 14.61 8.47
CA TYR A 182 2.68 15.92 8.77
C TYR A 182 2.06 16.52 7.52
N ARG A 183 0.96 17.21 7.73
CA ARG A 183 0.20 17.92 6.69
C ARG A 183 0.08 19.39 7.05
#